data_05ba66b7dd62c57efc085c1dcc418772
#
_entry.id   05ba66b7dd62c57efc085c1dcc418772
#
_cell.length_a   1.000
_cell.length_b   1.000
_cell.length_c   1.000
_cell.angle_alpha   90.00
_cell.angle_beta   90.00
_cell.angle_gamma   90.00
#
_symmetry.space_group_name_H-M   'P 1'
#
loop_
_entity.id
_entity.type
_entity.pdbx_description
1 polymer ?
#
loop_
_entity_poly.entity_id
_entity_poly.type
_entity_poly.pdbx_seq_one_letter_code
_entity_poly.pdbx_strand_id
1 'polypeptide(L)'
;PNYITGKEVQNTIKTFAQNNPDLFLGGLTDVVITRAKGVSFFMANSRSYLNSTGAYNMAGNTIKIANREFRLVSGEIFNPLEEVKGALKAISTGIDMTFKQEYALESLWHEIRHAQAVGWKNLRNKTDLRSRSMETINQFCARHSYRDFVKSLGGKAVNTKEIIERGYGYGRFVSNFQNLLKHINVTQAEAHAHFKDIILKTP
;
A
#
# COMPACT_ATOMS: atom_id res chain seq x y z
N PRO A 1 -18.23 -21.34 10.41
CA PRO A 1 -16.78 -21.25 10.36
C PRO A 1 -16.40 -19.87 9.85
N ASN A 2 -15.79 -19.05 10.75
CA ASN A 2 -15.37 -17.67 10.47
C ASN A 2 -14.09 -17.64 9.62
N TYR A 3 -14.20 -18.04 8.37
CA TYR A 3 -13.07 -18.02 7.42
C TYR A 3 -13.29 -16.90 6.40
N ILE A 4 -12.39 -15.93 6.33
CA ILE A 4 -12.43 -14.88 5.30
C ILE A 4 -11.94 -15.45 3.98
N THR A 5 -12.74 -15.34 2.95
CA THR A 5 -12.42 -15.80 1.59
C THR A 5 -11.72 -14.69 0.78
N GLY A 6 -11.06 -15.08 -0.31
CA GLY A 6 -10.51 -14.08 -1.26
C GLY A 6 -11.58 -13.17 -1.86
N LYS A 7 -12.79 -13.68 -2.05
CA LYS A 7 -13.95 -12.89 -2.51
C LYS A 7 -14.36 -11.82 -1.51
N GLU A 8 -14.34 -12.13 -0.21
CA GLU A 8 -14.62 -11.14 0.84
C GLU A 8 -13.54 -10.07 0.91
N VAL A 9 -12.24 -10.43 0.73
CA VAL A 9 -11.16 -9.43 0.60
C VAL A 9 -11.43 -8.49 -0.58
N GLN A 10 -11.75 -9.02 -1.75
CA GLN A 10 -12.08 -8.21 -2.94
C GLN A 10 -13.29 -7.30 -2.66
N ASN A 11 -14.34 -7.82 -2.05
CA ASN A 11 -15.54 -7.04 -1.74
C ASN A 11 -15.25 -5.93 -0.71
N THR A 12 -14.44 -6.21 0.32
CA THR A 12 -14.04 -5.22 1.31
C THR A 12 -13.31 -4.05 0.68
N ILE A 13 -12.36 -4.32 -0.22
CA ILE A 13 -11.60 -3.27 -0.91
C ILE A 13 -12.51 -2.49 -1.87
N LYS A 14 -13.42 -3.15 -2.59
CA LYS A 14 -14.39 -2.50 -3.47
C LYS A 14 -15.34 -1.59 -2.69
N THR A 15 -15.87 -2.06 -1.56
CA THR A 15 -16.72 -1.26 -0.68
C THR A 15 -15.95 -0.06 -0.09
N PHE A 16 -14.69 -0.27 0.32
CA PHE A 16 -13.83 0.82 0.77
C PHE A 16 -13.66 1.90 -0.32
N ALA A 17 -13.41 1.49 -1.57
CA ALA A 17 -13.26 2.42 -2.69
C ALA A 17 -14.57 3.17 -3.01
N GLN A 18 -15.72 2.53 -2.93
CA GLN A 18 -17.03 3.17 -3.10
C GLN A 18 -17.29 4.24 -2.05
N ASN A 19 -16.88 3.98 -0.80
CA ASN A 19 -17.04 4.91 0.31
C ASN A 19 -15.98 6.02 0.35
N ASN A 20 -14.89 5.86 -0.42
CA ASN A 20 -13.75 6.78 -0.47
C ASN A 20 -13.32 7.04 -1.93
N PRO A 21 -14.21 7.59 -2.79
CA PRO A 21 -13.93 7.72 -4.23
C PRO A 21 -12.71 8.61 -4.52
N ASP A 22 -12.43 9.60 -3.68
CA ASP A 22 -11.31 10.53 -3.83
C ASP A 22 -9.93 9.85 -3.66
N LEU A 23 -9.89 8.65 -3.09
CA LEU A 23 -8.66 7.86 -2.96
C LEU A 23 -8.32 7.05 -4.22
N PHE A 24 -9.20 7.04 -5.21
CA PHE A 24 -9.01 6.27 -6.45
C PHE A 24 -9.25 7.16 -7.67
N LEU A 25 -8.20 7.77 -8.15
CA LEU A 25 -8.28 8.65 -9.33
C LEU A 25 -8.74 7.85 -10.56
N GLY A 26 -9.88 8.22 -11.15
CA GLY A 26 -10.56 7.45 -12.19
C GLY A 26 -11.34 6.22 -11.69
N GLY A 27 -11.44 6.04 -10.37
CA GLY A 27 -12.16 4.94 -9.73
C GLY A 27 -11.35 3.66 -9.55
N LEU A 28 -11.92 2.71 -8.84
CA LEU A 28 -11.41 1.33 -8.73
C LEU A 28 -12.17 0.43 -9.71
N THR A 29 -11.48 -0.07 -10.73
CA THR A 29 -12.03 -0.96 -11.76
C THR A 29 -12.14 -2.38 -11.25
N ASP A 30 -11.09 -2.90 -10.61
CA ASP A 30 -11.09 -4.27 -10.11
C ASP A 30 -10.08 -4.51 -8.98
N VAL A 31 -10.27 -5.62 -8.26
CA VAL A 31 -9.31 -6.19 -7.31
C VAL A 31 -9.01 -7.62 -7.76
N VAL A 32 -7.77 -7.86 -8.13
CA VAL A 32 -7.33 -9.13 -8.72
C VAL A 32 -6.44 -9.90 -7.75
N ILE A 33 -6.79 -11.14 -7.47
CA ILE A 33 -5.93 -12.07 -6.75
C ILE A 33 -5.13 -12.86 -7.77
N THR A 34 -3.80 -12.74 -7.75
CA THR A 34 -2.92 -13.42 -8.71
C THR A 34 -2.12 -14.56 -8.07
N ARG A 35 -2.09 -15.68 -8.75
CA ARG A 35 -1.25 -16.85 -8.44
C ARG A 35 -0.11 -17.02 -9.42
N ALA A 36 0.12 -16.07 -10.31
CA ALA A 36 1.11 -16.17 -11.37
C ALA A 36 2.51 -16.43 -10.80
N LYS A 37 3.19 -17.43 -11.36
CA LYS A 37 4.60 -17.72 -11.07
C LYS A 37 5.43 -16.52 -11.54
N GLY A 38 6.46 -16.14 -10.77
CA GLY A 38 7.35 -15.04 -11.14
C GLY A 38 6.86 -13.63 -10.73
N VAL A 39 5.70 -13.50 -10.11
CA VAL A 39 5.28 -12.22 -9.51
C VAL A 39 6.27 -11.83 -8.41
N SER A 40 6.86 -10.65 -8.52
CA SER A 40 7.86 -10.12 -7.58
C SER A 40 7.29 -9.12 -6.56
N PHE A 41 6.03 -8.74 -6.70
CA PHE A 41 5.35 -7.82 -5.81
C PHE A 41 4.46 -8.57 -4.81
N PHE A 42 4.26 -8.02 -3.62
CA PHE A 42 3.24 -8.45 -2.67
C PHE A 42 1.86 -7.98 -3.11
N MET A 43 1.77 -6.68 -3.43
CA MET A 43 0.63 -6.02 -4.00
C MET A 43 1.09 -5.03 -5.07
N ALA A 44 0.18 -4.61 -5.95
CA ALA A 44 0.46 -3.60 -6.95
C ALA A 44 -0.81 -2.86 -7.34
N ASN A 45 -0.68 -1.56 -7.61
CA ASN A 45 -1.70 -0.80 -8.31
C ASN A 45 -1.34 -0.67 -9.79
N SER A 46 -2.27 -1.01 -10.66
CA SER A 46 -2.16 -0.79 -12.10
C SER A 46 -3.23 0.18 -12.55
N ARG A 47 -2.85 1.15 -13.41
CA ARG A 47 -3.78 2.09 -14.02
C ARG A 47 -4.07 1.74 -15.46
N SER A 48 -5.32 1.84 -15.86
CA SER A 48 -5.74 1.82 -17.25
C SER A 48 -6.05 3.24 -17.74
N TYR A 49 -5.86 3.47 -19.03
CA TYR A 49 -6.10 4.76 -19.69
C TYR A 49 -7.05 4.57 -20.86
N LEU A 50 -8.00 5.48 -21.01
CA LEU A 50 -9.11 5.34 -21.97
C LEU A 50 -8.75 5.63 -23.42
N ASN A 51 -7.55 6.05 -23.81
CA ASN A 51 -7.24 6.23 -25.24
C ASN A 51 -5.77 6.36 -25.60
N SER A 52 -5.44 5.92 -26.81
CA SER A 52 -4.19 6.12 -27.53
C SER A 52 -3.98 7.57 -28.06
N THR A 53 -4.93 8.47 -27.96
CA THR A 53 -4.96 9.80 -28.59
C THR A 53 -4.48 10.96 -27.71
N GLY A 54 -3.64 10.70 -26.72
CA GLY A 54 -2.97 11.77 -25.95
C GLY A 54 -3.84 12.53 -24.91
N ALA A 55 -5.15 12.39 -24.93
CA ALA A 55 -6.02 12.86 -23.86
C ALA A 55 -6.00 11.84 -22.73
N TYR A 56 -5.36 12.20 -21.63
CA TYR A 56 -5.05 11.30 -20.52
C TYR A 56 -6.23 11.09 -19.56
N ASN A 57 -7.32 10.57 -20.07
CA ASN A 57 -8.42 10.15 -19.23
C ASN A 57 -8.07 8.81 -18.59
N MET A 58 -7.85 8.80 -17.28
CA MET A 58 -7.68 7.56 -16.54
C MET A 58 -8.98 6.78 -16.56
N ALA A 59 -8.89 5.51 -16.98
CA ALA A 59 -10.03 4.59 -16.96
C ALA A 59 -10.25 3.94 -15.60
N GLY A 60 -9.29 4.04 -14.68
CA GLY A 60 -9.39 3.51 -13.34
C GLY A 60 -8.16 2.76 -12.87
N ASN A 61 -8.25 2.24 -11.66
CA ASN A 61 -7.20 1.51 -10.96
C ASN A 61 -7.58 0.04 -10.80
N THR A 62 -6.60 -0.83 -10.86
CA THR A 62 -6.73 -2.25 -10.48
C THR A 62 -5.74 -2.56 -9.39
N ILE A 63 -6.24 -2.95 -8.21
CA ILE A 63 -5.39 -3.45 -7.12
C ILE A 63 -5.14 -4.93 -7.34
N LYS A 64 -3.87 -5.34 -7.32
CA LYS A 64 -3.45 -6.74 -7.44
C LYS A 64 -2.87 -7.21 -6.12
N ILE A 65 -3.31 -8.38 -5.64
CA ILE A 65 -2.82 -9.02 -4.43
C ILE A 65 -2.25 -10.37 -4.79
N ALA A 66 -1.00 -10.64 -4.44
CA ALA A 66 -0.39 -11.92 -4.68
C ALA A 66 -0.93 -12.96 -3.68
N ASN A 67 -1.29 -14.14 -4.22
CA ASN A 67 -1.61 -15.34 -3.43
C ASN A 67 -0.49 -16.37 -3.64
N ARG A 68 0.66 -16.10 -3.06
CA ARG A 68 1.80 -17.00 -3.02
C ARG A 68 2.67 -16.67 -1.83
N GLU A 69 3.51 -17.61 -1.44
CA GLU A 69 4.49 -17.42 -0.39
C GLU A 69 5.71 -16.66 -0.89
N PHE A 70 6.16 -15.71 -0.08
CA PHE A 70 7.42 -15.00 -0.20
C PHE A 70 8.25 -15.28 1.04
N ARG A 71 9.56 -15.42 0.87
CA ARG A 71 10.49 -15.45 2.00
C ARG A 71 10.97 -14.03 2.27
N LEU A 72 10.67 -13.54 3.46
CA LEU A 72 11.12 -12.22 3.93
C LEU A 72 12.61 -12.24 4.28
N VAL A 73 13.22 -11.06 4.45
CA VAL A 73 14.62 -10.92 4.89
C VAL A 73 14.85 -11.55 6.27
N SER A 74 13.83 -11.55 7.12
CA SER A 74 13.84 -12.24 8.42
C SER A 74 13.88 -13.77 8.30
N GLY A 75 13.68 -14.34 7.10
CA GLY A 75 13.52 -15.78 6.87
C GLY A 75 12.09 -16.28 7.00
N GLU A 76 11.18 -15.47 7.52
CA GLU A 76 9.77 -15.81 7.67
C GLU A 76 9.04 -15.92 6.33
N ILE A 77 7.99 -16.73 6.32
CA ILE A 77 7.08 -16.83 5.17
C ILE A 77 5.97 -15.79 5.31
N PHE A 78 5.67 -15.13 4.17
CA PHE A 78 4.65 -14.12 4.03
C PHE A 78 3.81 -14.39 2.79
N ASN A 79 2.51 -14.61 2.95
CA ASN A 79 1.56 -14.67 1.84
C ASN A 79 0.64 -13.46 1.93
N PRO A 80 0.75 -12.48 1.02
CA PRO A 80 0.00 -11.23 1.10
C PRO A 80 -1.51 -11.41 1.25
N LEU A 81 -2.11 -12.32 0.48
CA LEU A 81 -3.55 -12.57 0.57
C LEU A 81 -3.94 -13.19 1.91
N GLU A 82 -3.20 -14.18 2.39
CA GLU A 82 -3.52 -14.86 3.66
C GLU A 82 -3.36 -13.90 4.85
N GLU A 83 -2.37 -13.02 4.80
CA GLU A 83 -2.20 -12.02 5.87
C GLU A 83 -3.32 -10.95 5.84
N VAL A 84 -3.80 -10.51 4.66
CA VAL A 84 -4.97 -9.63 4.57
C VAL A 84 -6.23 -10.33 5.10
N LYS A 85 -6.45 -11.60 4.75
CA LYS A 85 -7.57 -12.39 5.30
C LYS A 85 -7.50 -12.49 6.82
N GLY A 86 -6.30 -12.75 7.36
CA GLY A 86 -6.05 -12.80 8.79
C GLY A 86 -6.34 -11.45 9.47
N ALA A 87 -5.91 -10.35 8.85
CA ALA A 87 -6.16 -9.00 9.33
C ALA A 87 -7.67 -8.68 9.39
N LEU A 88 -8.41 -8.94 8.31
CA LEU A 88 -9.86 -8.71 8.27
C LEU A 88 -10.60 -9.59 9.29
N LYS A 89 -10.15 -10.84 9.50
CA LYS A 89 -10.68 -11.70 10.55
C LYS A 89 -10.41 -11.12 11.93
N ALA A 90 -9.19 -10.69 12.22
CA ALA A 90 -8.82 -10.08 13.49
C ALA A 90 -9.69 -8.84 13.77
N ILE A 91 -9.88 -7.96 12.77
CA ILE A 91 -10.77 -6.81 12.86
C ILE A 91 -12.20 -7.23 13.19
N SER A 92 -12.77 -8.21 12.47
CA SER A 92 -14.14 -8.65 12.65
C SER A 92 -14.41 -9.32 14.01
N THR A 93 -13.37 -9.87 14.64
CA THR A 93 -13.45 -10.56 15.93
C THR A 93 -12.95 -9.70 17.11
N GLY A 94 -12.48 -8.48 16.83
CA GLY A 94 -11.94 -7.57 17.86
C GLY A 94 -10.62 -8.05 18.50
N ILE A 95 -9.85 -8.91 17.78
CA ILE A 95 -8.57 -9.43 18.23
C ILE A 95 -7.45 -8.55 17.63
N ASP A 96 -6.37 -8.34 18.39
CA ASP A 96 -5.20 -7.61 17.91
C ASP A 96 -4.55 -8.34 16.72
N MET A 97 -4.21 -7.58 15.69
CA MET A 97 -3.51 -8.10 14.51
C MET A 97 -2.04 -8.41 14.83
N THR A 98 -1.51 -9.44 14.17
CA THR A 98 -0.06 -9.69 14.17
C THR A 98 0.67 -8.62 13.34
N PHE A 99 1.98 -8.49 13.54
CA PHE A 99 2.82 -7.62 12.71
C PHE A 99 2.64 -7.87 11.20
N LYS A 100 2.62 -9.14 10.76
CA LYS A 100 2.45 -9.49 9.34
C LYS A 100 1.10 -9.10 8.79
N GLN A 101 0.04 -9.22 9.59
CA GLN A 101 -1.30 -8.80 9.22
C GLN A 101 -1.39 -7.28 9.07
N GLU A 102 -0.86 -6.51 10.02
CA GLU A 102 -0.79 -5.05 9.89
C GLU A 102 0.10 -4.61 8.71
N TYR A 103 1.23 -5.28 8.52
CA TYR A 103 2.12 -5.02 7.40
C TYR A 103 1.43 -5.28 6.05
N ALA A 104 0.57 -6.31 5.94
CA ALA A 104 -0.22 -6.55 4.74
C ALA A 104 -1.22 -5.42 4.47
N LEU A 105 -1.88 -4.89 5.51
CA LEU A 105 -2.77 -3.73 5.37
C LEU A 105 -2.01 -2.44 5.06
N GLU A 106 -0.81 -2.26 5.60
CA GLU A 106 0.07 -1.15 5.26
C GLU A 106 0.50 -1.22 3.78
N SER A 107 0.84 -2.43 3.28
CA SER A 107 1.16 -2.66 1.87
C SER A 107 -0.04 -2.37 0.95
N LEU A 108 -1.25 -2.74 1.36
CA LEU A 108 -2.48 -2.40 0.65
C LEU A 108 -2.69 -0.88 0.62
N TRP A 109 -2.48 -0.21 1.74
CA TRP A 109 -2.57 1.24 1.84
C TRP A 109 -1.54 1.95 0.94
N HIS A 110 -0.32 1.43 0.84
CA HIS A 110 0.70 1.92 -0.10
C HIS A 110 0.17 1.93 -1.55
N GLU A 111 -0.49 0.85 -1.98
CA GLU A 111 -1.07 0.75 -3.34
C GLU A 111 -2.28 1.68 -3.53
N ILE A 112 -3.10 1.88 -2.51
CA ILE A 112 -4.21 2.85 -2.53
C ILE A 112 -3.65 4.27 -2.67
N ARG A 113 -2.56 4.61 -1.99
CA ARG A 113 -1.89 5.91 -2.17
C ARG A 113 -1.39 6.10 -3.60
N HIS A 114 -0.88 5.06 -4.25
CA HIS A 114 -0.58 5.11 -5.68
C HIS A 114 -1.83 5.34 -6.53
N ALA A 115 -2.97 4.74 -6.19
CA ALA A 115 -4.23 4.97 -6.88
C ALA A 115 -4.70 6.43 -6.81
N GLN A 116 -4.37 7.14 -5.74
CA GLN A 116 -4.69 8.55 -5.53
C GLN A 116 -3.72 9.51 -6.25
N ALA A 117 -2.46 9.14 -6.45
CA ALA A 117 -1.42 10.04 -6.92
C ALA A 117 -1.57 10.44 -8.40
N VAL A 118 -1.52 11.73 -8.73
CA VAL A 118 -1.69 12.25 -10.09
C VAL A 118 -0.50 11.88 -10.99
N GLY A 119 0.72 11.98 -10.50
CA GLY A 119 1.97 11.88 -11.27
C GLY A 119 2.51 10.47 -11.52
N TRP A 120 1.81 9.44 -11.13
CA TRP A 120 2.27 8.04 -11.24
C TRP A 120 2.40 7.51 -12.67
N LYS A 121 1.96 8.25 -13.64
CA LYS A 121 1.74 7.87 -15.04
C LYS A 121 2.98 7.46 -15.81
N ASN A 122 4.11 8.10 -15.57
CA ASN A 122 5.28 8.04 -16.46
C ASN A 122 6.46 7.23 -15.90
N LEU A 123 6.30 6.56 -14.77
CA LEU A 123 7.38 5.81 -14.13
C LEU A 123 7.49 4.38 -14.69
N ARG A 124 7.73 4.26 -16.01
CA ARG A 124 7.89 2.96 -16.67
C ARG A 124 9.20 2.25 -16.30
N ASN A 125 10.21 2.99 -15.85
CA ASN A 125 11.52 2.42 -15.53
C ASN A 125 11.76 2.46 -14.00
N LYS A 126 11.61 1.31 -13.36
CA LYS A 126 11.83 1.14 -11.90
C LYS A 126 13.30 1.39 -11.46
N THR A 127 14.21 1.54 -12.40
CA THR A 127 15.63 1.84 -12.11
C THR A 127 15.93 3.34 -12.08
N ASP A 128 15.00 4.16 -12.54
CA ASP A 128 15.12 5.61 -12.50
C ASP A 128 15.12 6.13 -11.05
N LEU A 129 15.99 7.09 -10.76
CA LEU A 129 16.08 7.76 -9.46
C LEU A 129 14.74 8.37 -9.05
N ARG A 130 14.01 8.96 -9.98
CA ARG A 130 12.66 9.51 -9.76
C ARG A 130 11.68 8.45 -9.24
N SER A 131 11.64 7.29 -9.90
CA SER A 131 10.79 6.18 -9.49
C SER A 131 11.12 5.69 -8.07
N ARG A 132 12.42 5.54 -7.76
CA ARG A 132 12.86 5.13 -6.42
C ARG A 132 12.53 6.15 -5.36
N SER A 133 12.69 7.45 -5.65
CA SER A 133 12.34 8.52 -4.73
C SER A 133 10.84 8.54 -4.45
N MET A 134 10.01 8.43 -5.49
CA MET A 134 8.56 8.36 -5.36
C MET A 134 8.12 7.17 -4.52
N GLU A 135 8.65 5.97 -4.79
CA GLU A 135 8.36 4.77 -3.99
C GLU A 135 8.79 4.94 -2.54
N THR A 136 9.98 5.50 -2.30
CA THR A 136 10.52 5.72 -0.96
C THR A 136 9.60 6.64 -0.14
N ILE A 137 9.23 7.79 -0.72
CA ILE A 137 8.38 8.78 -0.06
C ILE A 137 6.96 8.23 0.12
N ASN A 138 6.40 7.54 -0.90
CA ASN A 138 5.09 6.92 -0.77
C ASN A 138 5.06 5.86 0.33
N GLN A 139 6.08 5.01 0.39
CA GLN A 139 6.22 4.00 1.44
C GLN A 139 6.38 4.63 2.83
N PHE A 140 7.22 5.67 2.95
CA PHE A 140 7.35 6.42 4.19
C PHE A 140 6.01 7.00 4.64
N CYS A 141 5.29 7.67 3.74
CA CYS A 141 3.97 8.23 4.06
C CYS A 141 2.94 7.15 4.38
N ALA A 142 2.96 6.01 3.68
CA ALA A 142 2.07 4.88 3.97
C ALA A 142 2.27 4.37 5.40
N ARG A 143 3.52 4.16 5.84
CA ARG A 143 3.83 3.72 7.22
C ARG A 143 3.34 4.67 8.30
N HIS A 144 3.32 5.97 8.01
CA HIS A 144 2.87 6.99 8.96
C HIS A 144 1.35 7.22 8.97
N SER A 145 0.61 6.73 7.95
CA SER A 145 -0.83 6.98 7.81
C SER A 145 -1.70 5.73 7.76
N TYR A 146 -1.14 4.51 7.61
CA TYR A 146 -1.94 3.28 7.48
C TYR A 146 -2.87 3.01 8.67
N ARG A 147 -2.55 3.49 9.86
CA ARG A 147 -3.40 3.35 11.04
C ARG A 147 -4.80 3.95 10.85
N ASP A 148 -4.88 5.05 10.10
CA ASP A 148 -6.17 5.69 9.81
C ASP A 148 -6.96 4.84 8.81
N PHE A 149 -6.29 4.21 7.86
CA PHE A 149 -6.87 3.20 6.99
C PHE A 149 -7.37 1.98 7.77
N VAL A 150 -6.56 1.41 8.68
CA VAL A 150 -6.98 0.31 9.56
C VAL A 150 -8.21 0.70 10.38
N LYS A 151 -8.21 1.92 10.94
CA LYS A 151 -9.37 2.45 11.69
C LYS A 151 -10.62 2.55 10.81
N SER A 152 -10.50 2.97 9.57
CA SER A 152 -11.63 3.05 8.63
C SER A 152 -12.22 1.68 8.27
N LEU A 153 -11.44 0.61 8.42
CA LEU A 153 -11.90 -0.78 8.31
C LEU A 153 -12.51 -1.32 9.61
N GLY A 154 -12.59 -0.51 10.67
CA GLY A 154 -13.09 -0.90 11.99
C GLY A 154 -12.03 -1.54 12.90
N GLY A 155 -10.76 -1.54 12.50
CA GLY A 155 -9.65 -2.14 13.25
C GLY A 155 -8.86 -1.14 14.10
N LYS A 156 -7.87 -1.69 14.80
CA LYS A 156 -6.89 -0.94 15.61
C LYS A 156 -5.49 -1.39 15.24
N ALA A 157 -4.62 -0.46 14.88
CA ALA A 157 -3.20 -0.73 14.65
C ALA A 157 -2.47 -0.77 16.01
N VAL A 158 -1.81 -1.87 16.31
CA VAL A 158 -1.04 -2.09 17.56
C VAL A 158 0.46 -2.22 17.33
N ASN A 159 0.89 -2.51 16.09
CA ASN A 159 2.30 -2.68 15.72
C ASN A 159 2.88 -1.43 15.02
N THR A 160 2.29 -0.26 15.19
CA THR A 160 2.64 0.98 14.42
C THR A 160 4.12 1.33 14.53
N LYS A 161 4.70 1.25 15.74
CA LYS A 161 6.13 1.54 15.94
C LYS A 161 7.00 0.59 15.11
N GLU A 162 6.72 -0.69 15.18
CA GLU A 162 7.49 -1.71 14.47
C GLU A 162 7.33 -1.58 12.94
N ILE A 163 6.13 -1.27 12.45
CA ILE A 163 5.87 -1.00 11.02
C ILE A 163 6.70 0.19 10.53
N ILE A 164 6.73 1.30 11.28
CA ILE A 164 7.52 2.49 10.93
C ILE A 164 9.02 2.17 10.89
N GLU A 165 9.52 1.43 11.88
CA GLU A 165 10.96 1.15 12.05
C GLU A 165 11.46 -0.01 11.19
N ARG A 166 10.65 -1.04 10.99
CA ARG A 166 11.07 -2.36 10.47
C ARG A 166 10.22 -2.91 9.35
N GLY A 167 9.28 -2.13 8.79
CA GLY A 167 8.49 -2.58 7.64
C GLY A 167 9.39 -3.02 6.47
N TYR A 168 9.03 -4.11 5.80
CA TYR A 168 9.90 -4.74 4.78
C TYR A 168 9.92 -4.01 3.44
N GLY A 169 8.79 -3.41 3.04
CA GLY A 169 8.67 -2.71 1.76
C GLY A 169 9.64 -1.54 1.65
N TYR A 170 10.48 -1.54 0.63
CA TYR A 170 11.50 -0.50 0.41
C TYR A 170 12.38 -0.20 1.65
N GLY A 171 12.55 -1.17 2.55
CA GLY A 171 13.14 -0.99 3.88
C GLY A 171 14.45 -0.23 3.87
N ARG A 172 15.41 -0.59 3.00
CA ARG A 172 16.70 0.09 2.88
C ARG A 172 16.55 1.57 2.47
N PHE A 173 15.65 1.88 1.53
CA PHE A 173 15.46 3.24 1.05
C PHE A 173 14.78 4.10 2.10
N VAL A 174 13.74 3.56 2.76
CA VAL A 174 13.04 4.27 3.84
C VAL A 174 13.98 4.49 5.03
N SER A 175 14.79 3.50 5.43
CA SER A 175 15.77 3.67 6.50
C SER A 175 16.81 4.74 6.17
N ASN A 176 17.30 4.78 4.94
CA ASN A 176 18.24 5.83 4.51
C ASN A 176 17.57 7.21 4.56
N PHE A 177 16.31 7.32 4.14
CA PHE A 177 15.55 8.56 4.22
C PHE A 177 15.34 9.00 5.69
N GLN A 178 14.97 8.08 6.57
CA GLN A 178 14.83 8.36 8.00
C GLN A 178 16.16 8.80 8.65
N ASN A 179 17.29 8.21 8.24
CA ASN A 179 18.62 8.63 8.70
C ASN A 179 18.97 10.03 8.20
N LEU A 180 18.64 10.36 6.93
CA LEU A 180 18.80 11.70 6.40
C LEU A 180 18.00 12.74 7.23
N LEU A 181 16.73 12.45 7.53
CA LEU A 181 15.89 13.33 8.36
C LEU A 181 16.54 13.59 9.74
N LYS A 182 17.06 12.54 10.38
CA LYS A 182 17.80 12.69 11.64
C LYS A 182 19.02 13.61 11.50
N HIS A 183 19.79 13.43 10.41
CA HIS A 183 21.01 14.20 10.17
C HIS A 183 20.71 15.69 9.96
N ILE A 184 19.58 16.03 9.35
CA ILE A 184 19.16 17.44 9.12
C ILE A 184 18.22 17.96 10.22
N ASN A 185 18.08 17.24 11.34
CA ASN A 185 17.23 17.59 12.49
C ASN A 185 15.74 17.81 12.14
N VAL A 186 15.21 17.05 11.18
CA VAL A 186 13.78 17.03 10.84
C VAL A 186 13.14 15.79 11.42
N THR A 187 12.05 15.96 12.17
CA THR A 187 11.30 14.83 12.71
C THR A 187 10.53 14.08 11.62
N GLN A 188 10.28 12.81 11.83
CA GLN A 188 9.48 12.02 10.90
C GLN A 188 8.03 12.56 10.78
N ALA A 189 7.50 13.14 11.86
CA ALA A 189 6.16 13.74 11.85
C ALA A 189 6.11 15.01 10.96
N GLU A 190 7.10 15.88 11.05
CA GLU A 190 7.23 17.06 10.17
C GLU A 190 7.41 16.64 8.72
N ALA A 191 8.29 15.68 8.44
CA ALA A 191 8.48 15.15 7.10
C ALA A 191 7.19 14.54 6.53
N HIS A 192 6.47 13.75 7.32
CA HIS A 192 5.19 13.19 6.90
C HIS A 192 4.15 14.28 6.61
N ALA A 193 4.01 15.26 7.49
CA ALA A 193 3.09 16.39 7.29
C ALA A 193 3.40 17.16 6.00
N HIS A 194 4.69 17.30 5.65
CA HIS A 194 5.12 17.96 4.42
C HIS A 194 4.88 17.13 3.16
N PHE A 195 5.24 15.84 3.18
CA PHE A 195 5.23 15.01 1.97
C PHE A 195 3.89 14.32 1.68
N LYS A 196 3.01 14.12 2.66
CA LYS A 196 1.76 13.34 2.52
C LYS A 196 0.88 13.79 1.35
N ASP A 197 0.82 15.10 1.09
CA ASP A 197 -0.01 15.68 0.03
C ASP A 197 0.79 16.01 -1.24
N ILE A 198 2.06 16.38 -1.10
CA ILE A 198 2.92 16.75 -2.23
C ILE A 198 3.05 15.56 -3.18
N ILE A 199 3.36 14.37 -2.65
CA ILE A 199 3.54 13.17 -3.47
C ILE A 199 2.30 12.77 -4.26
N LEU A 200 1.11 13.14 -3.77
CA LEU A 200 -0.15 12.86 -4.44
C LEU A 200 -0.46 13.84 -5.57
N LYS A 201 0.06 15.05 -5.49
CA LYS A 201 -0.25 16.18 -6.40
C LYS A 201 0.84 16.45 -7.44
N THR A 202 2.05 15.93 -7.22
CA THR A 202 3.17 16.17 -8.14
C THR A 202 3.02 15.34 -9.42
N PRO A 203 2.99 15.95 -10.61
CA PRO A 203 2.86 15.25 -11.89
C PRO A 203 4.09 14.40 -12.22
#